data_3a7486d5d7e898d243c7862c3236929a
#
_entry.id   3a7486d5d7e898d243c7862c3236929a
#
_cell.length_a   1.000
_cell.length_b   1.000
_cell.length_c   1.000
_cell.angle_alpha   90.00
_cell.angle_beta   90.00
_cell.angle_gamma   90.00
#
_symmetry.space_group_name_H-M   'P 1'
#
loop_
_entity.id
_entity.type
_entity.pdbx_description
1 polymer ?
#
loop_
_entity_poly.entity_id
_entity_poly.type
_entity_poly.pdbx_seq_one_letter_code
_entity_poly.pdbx_strand_id
1 'polypeptide(L)'
;MIKIAVLEDSEFDYARICKAWELFSKEYHLSYELTRFNDSASLLEQFHSQFDLLFLDIEVPGKNGMETANDIRQKDHSVVIVFLTNFSKYAVTGYEVGAADYMLKPLDYYSFALKMHKVLHLVSQNNDRTLIIQTKGGMHRFSINDLLYVEINNHDLIYHLETENIMTRGSLSDVEHVLPTRLFSRCNNCYLVNLKHVTKIKDNTVFIGTDQLAISRPKKKNFMNDLTNYIGGNLS
;
A
#
# COMPACT_ATOMS: atom_id res chain seq x y z
N MET A 1 10.03 6.11 -3.15
CA MET A 1 10.52 5.68 -1.82
C MET A 1 9.68 4.48 -1.38
N ILE A 2 10.29 3.36 -1.00
CA ILE A 2 9.61 2.12 -0.58
C ILE A 2 9.43 2.16 0.92
N LYS A 3 8.21 2.00 1.42
CA LYS A 3 7.90 1.97 2.85
C LYS A 3 7.84 0.54 3.35
N ILE A 4 8.64 0.23 4.34
CA ILE A 4 8.87 -1.12 4.81
C ILE A 4 8.60 -1.18 6.31
N ALA A 5 7.69 -2.04 6.74
CA ALA A 5 7.57 -2.39 8.15
C ALA A 5 8.33 -3.69 8.45
N VAL A 6 8.94 -3.73 9.62
CA VAL A 6 9.68 -4.88 10.13
C VAL A 6 9.15 -5.25 11.51
N LEU A 7 8.50 -6.39 11.61
CA LEU A 7 8.07 -6.99 12.87
C LEU A 7 9.19 -7.90 13.39
N GLU A 8 9.96 -7.41 14.36
CA GLU A 8 11.17 -8.06 14.87
C GLU A 8 11.48 -7.56 16.27
N ASP A 9 11.46 -8.41 17.27
CA ASP A 9 11.75 -8.07 18.67
C ASP A 9 13.26 -8.10 18.99
N SER A 10 14.05 -8.91 18.26
CA SER A 10 15.50 -8.97 18.41
C SER A 10 16.20 -7.75 17.79
N GLU A 11 16.88 -6.96 18.62
CA GLU A 11 17.73 -5.85 18.17
C GLU A 11 18.82 -6.31 17.19
N PHE A 12 19.41 -7.49 17.48
CA PHE A 12 20.48 -8.05 16.68
C PHE A 12 20.02 -8.44 15.27
N ASP A 13 18.85 -9.08 15.15
CA ASP A 13 18.31 -9.48 13.85
C ASP A 13 17.80 -8.27 13.07
N TYR A 14 17.18 -7.31 13.75
CA TYR A 14 16.79 -6.03 13.13
C TYR A 14 18.01 -5.30 12.55
N ALA A 15 19.12 -5.22 13.30
CA ALA A 15 20.34 -4.59 12.79
C ALA A 15 20.89 -5.28 11.53
N ARG A 16 20.75 -6.60 11.40
CA ARG A 16 21.10 -7.35 10.18
C ARG A 16 20.20 -6.99 8.99
N ILE A 17 18.90 -6.84 9.24
CA ILE A 17 17.95 -6.40 8.21
C ILE A 17 18.33 -4.99 7.73
N CYS A 18 18.58 -4.06 8.65
CA CYS A 18 19.02 -2.70 8.32
C CYS A 18 20.28 -2.70 7.46
N LYS A 19 21.30 -3.48 7.85
CA LYS A 19 22.55 -3.60 7.10
C LYS A 19 22.35 -4.19 5.71
N ALA A 20 21.51 -5.22 5.57
CA ALA A 20 21.21 -5.81 4.26
C ALA A 20 20.50 -4.80 3.35
N TRP A 21 19.53 -4.05 3.88
CA TRP A 21 18.84 -2.98 3.14
C TRP A 21 19.78 -1.82 2.77
N GLU A 22 20.68 -1.42 3.66
CA GLU A 22 21.66 -0.38 3.37
C GLU A 22 22.57 -0.76 2.19
N LEU A 23 23.10 -1.98 2.18
CA LEU A 23 23.93 -2.49 1.10
C LEU A 23 23.14 -2.56 -0.22
N PHE A 24 21.94 -3.15 -0.15
CA PHE A 24 21.10 -3.34 -1.33
C PHE A 24 20.62 -2.01 -1.93
N SER A 25 20.23 -1.05 -1.07
CA SER A 25 19.80 0.27 -1.54
C SER A 25 20.91 1.06 -2.22
N LYS A 26 22.14 0.93 -1.73
CA LYS A 26 23.31 1.55 -2.36
C LYS A 26 23.63 0.92 -3.72
N GLU A 27 23.57 -0.40 -3.82
CA GLU A 27 23.85 -1.16 -5.05
C GLU A 27 22.83 -0.86 -6.15
N TYR A 28 21.53 -0.73 -5.79
CA TYR A 28 20.45 -0.55 -6.76
C TYR A 28 19.84 0.86 -6.77
N HIS A 29 20.47 1.84 -6.09
CA HIS A 29 20.04 3.24 -6.03
C HIS A 29 18.57 3.42 -5.59
N LEU A 30 18.15 2.67 -4.57
CA LEU A 30 16.78 2.67 -4.09
C LEU A 30 16.60 3.62 -2.89
N SER A 31 15.48 4.32 -2.84
CA SER A 31 15.04 5.05 -1.64
C SER A 31 14.07 4.20 -0.86
N TYR A 32 14.29 4.03 0.43
CA TYR A 32 13.45 3.25 1.33
C TYR A 32 13.35 3.90 2.71
N GLU A 33 12.33 3.50 3.45
CA GLU A 33 12.10 3.84 4.85
C GLU A 33 11.77 2.55 5.61
N LEU A 34 12.44 2.32 6.75
CA LEU A 34 12.20 1.18 7.63
C LEU A 34 11.51 1.65 8.91
N THR A 35 10.37 1.06 9.22
CA THR A 35 9.67 1.23 10.50
C THR A 35 9.70 -0.10 11.25
N ARG A 36 10.26 -0.12 12.46
CA ARG A 36 10.33 -1.30 13.32
C ARG A 36 9.14 -1.39 14.26
N PHE A 37 8.67 -2.61 14.45
CA PHE A 37 7.68 -3.00 15.46
C PHE A 37 8.24 -4.17 16.28
N ASN A 38 8.19 -4.06 17.59
CA ASN A 38 8.74 -5.09 18.49
C ASN A 38 7.70 -6.17 18.86
N ASP A 39 6.42 -5.94 18.53
CA ASP A 39 5.32 -6.86 18.81
C ASP A 39 4.19 -6.69 17.78
N SER A 40 3.36 -7.73 17.67
CA SER A 40 2.26 -7.75 16.72
C SER A 40 1.16 -6.72 17.00
N ALA A 41 0.93 -6.38 18.27
CA ALA A 41 -0.14 -5.45 18.65
C ALA A 41 0.17 -4.04 18.15
N SER A 42 1.41 -3.57 18.36
CA SER A 42 1.87 -2.26 17.88
C SER A 42 1.83 -2.15 16.36
N LEU A 43 2.20 -3.23 15.62
CA LEU A 43 2.07 -3.25 14.18
C LEU A 43 0.61 -3.18 13.74
N LEU A 44 -0.28 -4.00 14.30
CA LEU A 44 -1.69 -4.06 13.89
C LEU A 44 -2.47 -2.78 14.23
N GLU A 45 -2.12 -2.11 15.32
CA GLU A 45 -2.70 -0.82 15.71
C GLU A 45 -2.30 0.29 14.74
N GLN A 46 -1.04 0.32 14.32
CA GLN A 46 -0.51 1.35 13.42
C GLN A 46 -0.63 0.99 11.94
N PHE A 47 -1.12 -0.21 11.60
CA PHE A 47 -1.26 -0.63 10.21
C PHE A 47 -2.52 -0.05 9.56
N HIS A 48 -2.31 0.85 8.60
CA HIS A 48 -3.36 1.52 7.81
C HIS A 48 -3.10 1.36 6.30
N SER A 49 -2.52 0.22 5.88
CA SER A 49 -2.13 -0.06 4.49
C SER A 49 -1.10 0.93 3.91
N GLN A 50 -0.29 1.57 4.76
CA GLN A 50 0.70 2.56 4.37
C GLN A 50 2.02 1.96 3.89
N PHE A 51 2.27 0.68 4.16
CA PHE A 51 3.50 -0.02 3.82
C PHE A 51 3.40 -0.74 2.47
N ASP A 52 4.49 -0.74 1.72
CA ASP A 52 4.62 -1.47 0.46
C ASP A 52 5.09 -2.92 0.69
N LEU A 53 5.89 -3.12 1.74
CA LEU A 53 6.53 -4.38 2.08
C LEU A 53 6.55 -4.58 3.60
N LEU A 54 6.24 -5.80 4.03
CA LEU A 54 6.35 -6.21 5.43
C LEU A 54 7.37 -7.35 5.55
N PHE A 55 8.33 -7.20 6.46
CA PHE A 55 9.12 -8.31 6.99
C PHE A 55 8.52 -8.73 8.33
N LEU A 56 8.10 -9.97 8.43
CA LEU A 56 7.47 -10.50 9.63
C LEU A 56 8.29 -11.67 10.20
N ASP A 57 8.82 -11.52 11.40
CA ASP A 57 9.21 -12.71 12.16
C ASP A 57 7.96 -13.43 12.64
N ILE A 58 8.04 -14.74 12.68
CA ILE A 58 6.95 -15.59 13.16
C ILE A 58 6.92 -15.63 14.70
N GLU A 59 8.08 -15.63 15.34
CA GLU A 59 8.18 -15.65 16.80
C GLU A 59 8.40 -14.24 17.34
N VAL A 60 7.31 -13.57 17.65
CA VAL A 60 7.30 -12.24 18.28
C VAL A 60 6.31 -12.21 19.44
N PRO A 61 6.45 -11.27 20.38
CA PRO A 61 5.48 -11.09 21.46
C PRO A 61 4.06 -10.79 20.92
N GLY A 62 3.07 -11.37 21.57
CA GLY A 62 1.66 -11.25 21.22
C GLY A 62 1.20 -12.33 20.25
N LYS A 63 0.50 -11.94 19.18
CA LYS A 63 0.15 -12.85 18.08
C LYS A 63 1.41 -13.20 17.29
N ASN A 64 1.54 -14.45 16.87
CA ASN A 64 2.65 -14.83 16.01
C ASN A 64 2.57 -14.13 14.63
N GLY A 65 3.69 -14.13 13.89
CA GLY A 65 3.76 -13.44 12.59
C GLY A 65 2.78 -13.97 11.55
N MET A 66 2.38 -15.25 11.60
CA MET A 66 1.38 -15.82 10.69
C MET A 66 -0.03 -15.31 11.00
N GLU A 67 -0.41 -15.28 12.26
CA GLU A 67 -1.68 -14.70 12.70
C GLU A 67 -1.74 -13.21 12.40
N THR A 68 -0.64 -12.50 12.61
CA THR A 68 -0.49 -11.09 12.26
C THR A 68 -0.67 -10.87 10.75
N ALA A 69 -0.06 -11.71 9.91
CA ALA A 69 -0.23 -11.66 8.46
C ALA A 69 -1.68 -11.89 8.03
N ASN A 70 -2.39 -12.82 8.68
CA ASN A 70 -3.82 -13.07 8.41
C ASN A 70 -4.67 -11.84 8.75
N ASP A 71 -4.44 -11.19 9.90
CA ASP A 71 -5.17 -9.98 10.28
C ASP A 71 -4.88 -8.82 9.30
N ILE A 72 -3.65 -8.70 8.83
CA ILE A 72 -3.27 -7.73 7.81
C ILE A 72 -3.98 -8.03 6.49
N ARG A 73 -4.06 -9.29 6.06
CA ARG A 73 -4.75 -9.68 4.81
C ARG A 73 -6.24 -9.34 4.82
N GLN A 74 -6.90 -9.33 5.99
CA GLN A 74 -8.29 -8.87 6.10
C GLN A 74 -8.45 -7.38 5.79
N LYS A 75 -7.39 -6.57 5.97
CA LYS A 75 -7.38 -5.13 5.73
C LYS A 75 -6.74 -4.77 4.38
N ASP A 76 -5.70 -5.49 3.99
CA ASP A 76 -4.91 -5.22 2.78
C ASP A 76 -4.43 -6.52 2.12
N HIS A 77 -5.01 -6.83 0.95
CA HIS A 77 -4.62 -7.97 0.12
C HIS A 77 -3.39 -7.68 -0.75
N SER A 78 -2.98 -6.42 -0.84
CA SER A 78 -1.97 -5.96 -1.80
C SER A 78 -0.57 -5.80 -1.22
N VAL A 79 -0.43 -5.52 0.08
CA VAL A 79 0.89 -5.35 0.69
C VAL A 79 1.72 -6.62 0.51
N VAL A 80 2.98 -6.45 0.13
CA VAL A 80 3.90 -7.59 -0.05
C VAL A 80 4.39 -8.06 1.31
N ILE A 81 4.25 -9.34 1.61
CA ILE A 81 4.68 -9.94 2.89
C ILE A 81 5.84 -10.89 2.62
N VAL A 82 6.89 -10.76 3.40
CA VAL A 82 8.05 -11.67 3.47
C VAL A 82 8.23 -12.11 4.91
N PHE A 83 8.28 -13.41 5.14
CA PHE A 83 8.64 -13.93 6.46
C PHE A 83 10.14 -14.03 6.62
N LEU A 84 10.65 -13.63 7.78
CA LEU A 84 12.04 -13.75 8.16
C LEU A 84 12.12 -14.38 9.57
N THR A 85 12.52 -15.65 9.67
CA THR A 85 12.40 -16.43 10.91
C THR A 85 13.45 -17.54 11.01
N ASN A 86 13.63 -18.08 12.21
CA ASN A 86 14.49 -19.25 12.45
C ASN A 86 13.87 -20.59 12.03
N PHE A 87 12.59 -20.65 11.70
CA PHE A 87 11.84 -21.89 11.55
C PHE A 87 11.47 -22.21 10.10
N SER A 88 12.14 -23.19 9.52
CA SER A 88 11.85 -23.68 8.16
C SER A 88 10.48 -24.36 8.01
N LYS A 89 9.90 -24.89 9.10
CA LYS A 89 8.62 -25.61 9.07
C LYS A 89 7.43 -24.76 8.64
N TYR A 90 7.49 -23.45 8.80
CA TYR A 90 6.41 -22.52 8.41
C TYR A 90 6.46 -22.05 6.95
N ALA A 91 7.48 -22.46 6.19
CA ALA A 91 7.59 -22.07 4.78
C ALA A 91 6.39 -22.56 3.95
N VAL A 92 5.81 -23.72 4.29
CA VAL A 92 4.62 -24.27 3.61
C VAL A 92 3.37 -23.48 3.96
N THR A 93 3.19 -23.13 5.23
CA THR A 93 2.00 -22.39 5.73
C THR A 93 2.00 -20.92 5.27
N GLY A 94 3.18 -20.37 4.96
CA GLY A 94 3.30 -18.99 4.42
C GLY A 94 2.55 -18.78 3.10
N TYR A 95 2.31 -19.84 2.33
CA TYR A 95 1.50 -19.78 1.11
C TYR A 95 0.02 -19.45 1.38
N GLU A 96 -0.53 -19.83 2.53
CA GLU A 96 -1.93 -19.60 2.88
C GLU A 96 -2.26 -18.09 3.00
N VAL A 97 -1.28 -17.29 3.46
CA VAL A 97 -1.41 -15.83 3.58
C VAL A 97 -0.92 -15.08 2.34
N GLY A 98 -0.57 -15.79 1.26
CA GLY A 98 -0.05 -15.20 0.04
C GLY A 98 1.27 -14.43 0.27
N ALA A 99 2.17 -14.97 1.10
CA ALA A 99 3.49 -14.39 1.27
C ALA A 99 4.31 -14.47 -0.03
N ALA A 100 5.03 -13.41 -0.32
CA ALA A 100 5.86 -13.31 -1.52
C ALA A 100 7.12 -14.17 -1.44
N ASP A 101 7.68 -14.28 -0.25
CA ASP A 101 8.86 -15.09 0.02
C ASP A 101 9.00 -15.43 1.52
N TYR A 102 9.94 -16.32 1.78
CA TYR A 102 10.31 -16.82 3.11
C TYR A 102 11.84 -16.85 3.24
N MET A 103 12.39 -16.18 4.25
CA MET A 103 13.83 -16.10 4.49
C MET A 103 14.17 -16.73 5.85
N LEU A 104 15.23 -17.51 5.89
CA LEU A 104 15.73 -18.07 7.15
C LEU A 104 16.76 -17.13 7.78
N LYS A 105 16.69 -17.00 9.09
CA LYS A 105 17.74 -16.40 9.91
C LYS A 105 18.87 -17.43 10.13
N PRO A 106 20.13 -17.00 10.21
CA PRO A 106 20.61 -15.62 10.12
C PRO A 106 20.59 -15.10 8.68
N LEU A 107 20.10 -13.88 8.49
CA LEU A 107 20.01 -13.25 7.18
C LEU A 107 21.42 -13.04 6.59
N ASP A 108 21.71 -13.64 5.45
CA ASP A 108 22.90 -13.34 4.63
C ASP A 108 22.54 -12.45 3.45
N TYR A 109 23.49 -11.59 3.03
CA TYR A 109 23.24 -10.60 2.02
C TYR A 109 22.93 -11.19 0.63
N TYR A 110 23.59 -12.26 0.24
CA TYR A 110 23.38 -12.84 -1.10
C TYR A 110 21.99 -13.44 -1.24
N SER A 111 21.55 -14.22 -0.26
CA SER A 111 20.17 -14.75 -0.22
C SER A 111 19.14 -13.62 -0.15
N PHE A 112 19.42 -12.58 0.62
CA PHE A 112 18.57 -11.39 0.70
C PHE A 112 18.46 -10.71 -0.67
N ALA A 113 19.57 -10.36 -1.30
CA ALA A 113 19.60 -9.65 -2.58
C ALA A 113 18.88 -10.43 -3.69
N LEU A 114 19.13 -11.75 -3.79
CA LEU A 114 18.47 -12.61 -4.77
C LEU A 114 16.94 -12.58 -4.64
N LYS A 115 16.45 -12.68 -3.40
CA LYS A 115 15.00 -12.68 -3.13
C LYS A 115 14.37 -11.31 -3.29
N MET A 116 15.10 -10.25 -2.91
CA MET A 116 14.62 -8.88 -3.01
C MET A 116 14.31 -8.44 -4.45
N HIS A 117 15.01 -8.94 -5.46
CA HIS A 117 14.66 -8.67 -6.85
C HIS A 117 13.23 -9.09 -7.19
N LYS A 118 12.86 -10.31 -6.80
CA LYS A 118 11.48 -10.82 -6.99
C LYS A 118 10.47 -10.04 -6.15
N VAL A 119 10.79 -9.80 -4.88
CA VAL A 119 9.94 -9.08 -3.93
C VAL A 119 9.66 -7.66 -4.41
N LEU A 120 10.70 -6.93 -4.84
CA LEU A 120 10.55 -5.57 -5.35
C LEU A 120 9.80 -5.51 -6.69
N HIS A 121 9.93 -6.53 -7.52
CA HIS A 121 9.09 -6.63 -8.71
C HIS A 121 7.60 -6.74 -8.35
N LEU A 122 7.24 -7.52 -7.32
CA LEU A 122 5.86 -7.58 -6.82
C LEU A 122 5.41 -6.25 -6.20
N VAL A 123 6.29 -5.58 -5.45
CA VAL A 123 6.01 -4.23 -4.91
C VAL A 123 5.75 -3.25 -6.05
N SER A 124 6.59 -3.25 -7.10
CA SER A 124 6.39 -2.36 -8.26
C SER A 124 5.08 -2.68 -9.00
N GLN A 125 4.77 -3.96 -9.23
CA GLN A 125 3.51 -4.36 -9.85
C GLN A 125 2.28 -3.90 -9.04
N ASN A 126 2.35 -3.92 -7.71
CA ASN A 126 1.28 -3.41 -6.86
C ASN A 126 1.17 -1.88 -6.92
N ASN A 127 2.28 -1.19 -7.10
CA ASN A 127 2.32 0.27 -7.26
C ASN A 127 1.98 0.70 -8.69
N ASP A 128 2.31 -0.12 -9.69
CA ASP A 128 2.03 0.11 -11.11
C ASP A 128 0.72 -0.55 -11.57
N ARG A 129 -0.25 -0.73 -10.66
CA ARG A 129 -1.55 -1.27 -11.03
C ARG A 129 -2.12 -0.48 -12.19
N THR A 130 -2.35 -1.19 -13.28
CA THR A 130 -2.97 -0.64 -14.47
C THR A 130 -4.47 -0.87 -14.42
N LEU A 131 -5.24 0.18 -14.62
CA LEU A 131 -6.67 0.07 -14.82
C LEU A 131 -6.97 -0.03 -16.31
N ILE A 132 -7.85 -0.95 -16.68
CA ILE A 132 -8.35 -1.10 -18.05
C ILE A 132 -9.82 -0.75 -18.05
N ILE A 133 -10.19 0.28 -18.81
CA ILE A 133 -11.57 0.75 -18.93
C ILE A 133 -12.04 0.56 -20.37
N GLN A 134 -13.19 -0.07 -20.50
CA GLN A 134 -13.86 -0.21 -21.78
C GLN A 134 -14.84 0.94 -21.98
N THR A 135 -14.70 1.67 -23.08
CA THR A 135 -15.57 2.76 -23.50
C THR A 135 -16.21 2.41 -24.85
N LYS A 136 -17.15 3.24 -25.30
CA LYS A 136 -17.71 3.08 -26.66
C LYS A 136 -16.65 3.30 -27.75
N GLY A 137 -15.59 4.04 -27.46
CA GLY A 137 -14.50 4.35 -28.39
C GLY A 137 -13.34 3.35 -28.38
N GLY A 138 -13.37 2.34 -27.51
CA GLY A 138 -12.30 1.35 -27.38
C GLY A 138 -11.88 1.06 -25.95
N MET A 139 -10.72 0.49 -25.80
CA MET A 139 -10.14 0.11 -24.50
C MET A 139 -9.04 1.11 -24.14
N HIS A 140 -9.15 1.70 -22.94
CA HIS A 140 -8.15 2.59 -22.37
C HIS A 140 -7.39 1.87 -21.26
N ARG A 141 -6.06 1.96 -21.27
CA ARG A 141 -5.19 1.39 -20.26
C ARG A 141 -4.31 2.50 -19.69
N PHE A 142 -4.35 2.69 -18.38
CA PHE A 142 -3.53 3.70 -17.70
C PHE A 142 -3.10 3.23 -16.30
N SER A 143 -2.04 3.82 -15.77
CA SER A 143 -1.60 3.58 -14.40
C SER A 143 -2.58 4.19 -13.40
N ILE A 144 -2.89 3.46 -12.32
CA ILE A 144 -3.67 4.00 -11.20
C ILE A 144 -2.96 5.23 -10.58
N ASN A 145 -1.64 5.28 -10.69
CA ASN A 145 -0.85 6.42 -10.23
C ASN A 145 -1.13 7.73 -10.98
N ASP A 146 -1.58 7.63 -12.23
CA ASP A 146 -1.90 8.80 -13.07
C ASP A 146 -3.35 9.27 -12.89
N LEU A 147 -4.17 8.45 -12.18
CA LEU A 147 -5.55 8.77 -11.89
C LEU A 147 -5.64 9.75 -10.73
N LEU A 148 -6.15 10.95 -10.98
CA LEU A 148 -6.33 12.02 -9.99
C LEU A 148 -7.55 11.76 -9.11
N TYR A 149 -8.69 11.54 -9.74
CA TYR A 149 -9.96 11.21 -9.09
C TYR A 149 -10.95 10.63 -10.09
N VAL A 150 -12.00 9.99 -9.59
CA VAL A 150 -13.15 9.53 -10.39
C VAL A 150 -14.38 10.32 -9.96
N GLU A 151 -15.08 10.87 -10.94
CA GLU A 151 -16.33 11.59 -10.79
C GLU A 151 -17.50 10.73 -11.29
N ILE A 152 -18.63 10.79 -10.62
CA ILE A 152 -19.90 10.31 -11.17
C ILE A 152 -20.85 11.48 -11.40
N ASN A 153 -21.33 11.60 -12.62
CA ASN A 153 -22.36 12.55 -13.02
C ASN A 153 -23.54 11.77 -13.63
N ASN A 154 -24.65 11.69 -12.91
CA ASN A 154 -25.80 10.80 -13.22
C ASN A 154 -25.34 9.32 -13.25
N HIS A 155 -25.14 8.76 -14.44
CA HIS A 155 -24.70 7.38 -14.67
C HIS A 155 -23.36 7.32 -15.43
N ASP A 156 -22.75 8.45 -15.69
CA ASP A 156 -21.47 8.54 -16.38
C ASP A 156 -20.35 8.67 -15.35
N LEU A 157 -19.40 7.76 -15.41
CA LEU A 157 -18.13 7.81 -14.68
C LEU A 157 -17.11 8.55 -15.52
N ILE A 158 -16.45 9.54 -14.93
CA ILE A 158 -15.38 10.30 -15.54
C ILE A 158 -14.11 10.03 -14.72
N TYR A 159 -13.13 9.38 -15.35
CA TYR A 159 -11.81 9.18 -14.79
C TYR A 159 -10.93 10.36 -15.20
N HIS A 160 -10.56 11.19 -14.23
CA HIS A 160 -9.70 12.34 -14.43
C HIS A 160 -8.25 11.92 -14.28
N LEU A 161 -7.51 11.90 -15.39
CA LEU A 161 -6.08 11.62 -15.43
C LEU A 161 -5.29 12.94 -15.55
N GLU A 162 -3.99 12.88 -15.31
CA GLU A 162 -3.14 14.06 -15.50
C GLU A 162 -3.17 14.61 -16.93
N THR A 163 -3.41 13.75 -17.92
CA THR A 163 -3.30 14.10 -19.35
C THR A 163 -4.64 14.13 -20.09
N GLU A 164 -5.64 13.37 -19.62
CA GLU A 164 -6.92 13.24 -20.29
C GLU A 164 -8.06 12.86 -19.33
N ASN A 165 -9.29 12.97 -19.80
CA ASN A 165 -10.47 12.44 -19.10
C ASN A 165 -11.07 11.29 -19.91
N ILE A 166 -11.33 10.16 -19.22
CA ILE A 166 -11.94 8.98 -19.84
C ILE A 166 -13.35 8.82 -19.28
N MET A 167 -14.35 8.76 -20.17
CA MET A 167 -15.76 8.64 -19.79
C MET A 167 -16.29 7.24 -20.10
N THR A 168 -17.00 6.64 -19.16
CA THR A 168 -17.71 5.36 -19.33
C THR A 168 -18.98 5.35 -18.47
N ARG A 169 -19.83 4.33 -18.65
CA ARG A 169 -21.00 4.12 -17.77
C ARG A 169 -20.64 3.19 -16.62
N GLY A 170 -21.20 3.46 -15.45
CA GLY A 170 -21.01 2.58 -14.29
C GLY A 170 -21.41 3.24 -12.98
N SER A 171 -21.01 2.61 -11.87
CA SER A 171 -21.20 3.16 -10.53
C SER A 171 -19.87 3.44 -9.84
N LEU A 172 -19.84 4.48 -9.02
CA LEU A 172 -18.65 4.83 -8.25
C LEU A 172 -18.33 3.75 -7.20
N SER A 173 -19.34 2.97 -6.77
CA SER A 173 -19.14 1.86 -5.82
C SER A 173 -18.38 0.71 -6.46
N ASP A 174 -18.66 0.37 -7.74
CA ASP A 174 -17.92 -0.68 -8.44
C ASP A 174 -16.45 -0.29 -8.61
N VAL A 175 -16.20 0.98 -8.92
CA VAL A 175 -14.84 1.53 -9.04
C VAL A 175 -14.09 1.48 -7.70
N GLU A 176 -14.78 1.82 -6.60
CA GLU A 176 -14.22 1.79 -5.24
C GLU A 176 -13.77 0.38 -4.82
N HIS A 177 -14.49 -0.67 -5.27
CA HIS A 177 -14.10 -2.07 -5.00
C HIS A 177 -12.85 -2.52 -5.78
N VAL A 178 -12.57 -1.89 -6.91
CA VAL A 178 -11.42 -2.25 -7.78
C VAL A 178 -10.17 -1.46 -7.40
N LEU A 179 -10.34 -0.21 -6.96
CA LEU A 179 -9.22 0.67 -6.62
C LEU A 179 -8.68 0.38 -5.21
N PRO A 180 -7.36 0.52 -4.99
CA PRO A 180 -6.76 0.31 -3.67
C PRO A 180 -7.33 1.30 -2.63
N THR A 181 -7.94 0.80 -1.57
CA THR A 181 -8.54 1.60 -0.50
C THR A 181 -7.52 2.49 0.21
N ARG A 182 -6.24 2.09 0.23
CA ARG A 182 -5.13 2.89 0.78
C ARG A 182 -4.83 4.16 -0.03
N LEU A 183 -5.18 4.17 -1.32
CA LEU A 183 -4.89 5.29 -2.23
C LEU A 183 -6.13 6.12 -2.53
N PHE A 184 -7.32 5.57 -2.39
CA PHE A 184 -8.55 6.23 -2.81
C PHE A 184 -9.55 6.34 -1.67
N SER A 185 -10.13 7.53 -1.51
CA SER A 185 -11.17 7.78 -0.52
C SER A 185 -12.26 8.70 -1.09
N ARG A 186 -13.51 8.47 -0.65
CA ARG A 186 -14.63 9.33 -1.05
C ARG A 186 -14.64 10.63 -0.27
N CYS A 187 -14.50 11.76 -0.95
CA CYS A 187 -14.73 13.07 -0.34
C CYS A 187 -16.22 13.45 -0.30
N ASN A 188 -17.04 12.91 -1.23
CA ASN A 188 -18.50 13.01 -1.22
C ASN A 188 -19.14 11.84 -2.03
N ASN A 189 -20.43 11.93 -2.34
CA ASN A 189 -21.11 10.87 -3.08
C ASN A 189 -20.73 10.83 -4.57
N CYS A 190 -20.18 11.92 -5.10
CA CYS A 190 -19.86 12.06 -6.52
C CYS A 190 -18.37 11.87 -6.83
N TYR A 191 -17.49 11.94 -5.84
CA TYR A 191 -16.04 11.92 -6.07
C TYR A 191 -15.33 10.85 -5.22
N LEU A 192 -14.49 10.05 -5.89
CA LEU A 192 -13.52 9.13 -5.31
C LEU A 192 -12.12 9.66 -5.63
N VAL A 193 -11.41 10.13 -4.62
CA VAL A 193 -10.16 10.91 -4.74
C VAL A 193 -8.95 10.04 -4.51
N ASN A 194 -7.94 10.17 -5.36
CA ASN A 194 -6.61 9.62 -5.12
C ASN A 194 -5.87 10.50 -4.11
N LEU A 195 -5.63 9.95 -2.93
CA LEU A 195 -4.99 10.66 -1.81
C LEU A 195 -3.56 11.12 -2.11
N LYS A 196 -2.88 10.42 -3.03
CA LYS A 196 -1.53 10.77 -3.52
C LYS A 196 -1.48 12.15 -4.15
N HIS A 197 -2.55 12.57 -4.84
CA HIS A 197 -2.60 13.82 -5.59
C HIS A 197 -3.26 14.98 -4.82
N VAL A 198 -3.65 14.75 -3.54
CA VAL A 198 -4.17 15.82 -2.68
C VAL A 198 -3.04 16.78 -2.33
N THR A 199 -3.14 18.02 -2.80
CA THR A 199 -2.14 19.05 -2.57
C THR A 199 -2.47 19.92 -1.36
N LYS A 200 -3.78 20.10 -1.07
CA LYS A 200 -4.24 20.97 0.00
C LYS A 200 -5.68 20.64 0.38
N ILE A 201 -6.01 20.84 1.65
CA ILE A 201 -7.39 20.94 2.11
C ILE A 201 -7.58 22.33 2.75
N LYS A 202 -8.65 23.01 2.33
CA LYS A 202 -9.06 24.27 2.94
C LYS A 202 -10.58 24.23 3.14
N ASP A 203 -11.03 24.52 4.36
CA ASP A 203 -12.43 24.47 4.77
C ASP A 203 -13.06 23.09 4.51
N ASN A 204 -13.96 22.97 3.53
CA ASN A 204 -14.57 21.72 3.10
C ASN A 204 -14.24 21.42 1.62
N THR A 205 -13.07 21.82 1.15
CA THR A 205 -12.62 21.64 -0.22
C THR A 205 -11.29 20.94 -0.24
N VAL A 206 -11.18 19.88 -1.04
CA VAL A 206 -9.92 19.22 -1.37
C VAL A 206 -9.44 19.74 -2.72
N PHE A 207 -8.13 20.02 -2.79
CA PHE A 207 -7.45 20.52 -4.00
C PHE A 207 -6.60 19.40 -4.59
N ILE A 208 -6.76 19.16 -5.90
CA ILE A 208 -6.03 18.17 -6.68
C ILE A 208 -5.54 18.86 -7.95
N GLY A 209 -4.25 19.20 -7.99
CA GLY A 209 -3.75 20.08 -9.06
C GLY A 209 -4.50 21.40 -9.07
N THR A 210 -5.19 21.69 -10.18
CA THR A 210 -6.02 22.88 -10.35
C THR A 210 -7.48 22.67 -9.91
N ASP A 211 -7.90 21.44 -9.70
CA ASP A 211 -9.28 21.09 -9.42
C ASP A 211 -9.63 21.26 -7.94
N GLN A 212 -10.89 21.60 -7.69
CA GLN A 212 -11.43 21.86 -6.36
C GLN A 212 -12.70 21.04 -6.16
N LEU A 213 -12.63 20.05 -5.25
CA LEU A 213 -13.73 19.14 -5.00
C LEU A 213 -14.31 19.37 -3.59
N ALA A 214 -15.64 19.47 -3.50
CA ALA A 214 -16.30 19.69 -2.22
C ALA A 214 -16.29 18.41 -1.36
N ILE A 215 -15.93 18.54 -0.09
CA ILE A 215 -16.03 17.46 0.90
C ILE A 215 -17.39 17.55 1.58
N SER A 216 -18.20 16.50 1.47
CA SER A 216 -19.52 16.48 2.13
C SER A 216 -19.40 16.24 3.64
N ARG A 217 -20.31 16.82 4.42
CA ARG A 217 -20.32 16.66 5.89
C ARG A 217 -20.30 15.19 6.34
N PRO A 218 -21.10 14.27 5.76
CA PRO A 218 -21.09 12.86 6.17
C PRO A 218 -19.76 12.14 5.87
N LYS A 219 -19.08 12.52 4.81
CA LYS A 219 -17.82 11.88 4.38
C LYS A 219 -16.56 12.52 4.98
N LYS A 220 -16.67 13.74 5.52
CA LYS A 220 -15.51 14.52 5.97
C LYS A 220 -14.63 13.77 6.98
N LYS A 221 -15.22 13.16 8.00
CA LYS A 221 -14.48 12.46 9.05
C LYS A 221 -13.66 11.30 8.48
N ASN A 222 -14.28 10.45 7.67
CA ASN A 222 -13.60 9.30 7.07
C ASN A 222 -12.52 9.75 6.09
N PHE A 223 -12.83 10.68 5.18
CA PHE A 223 -11.87 11.22 4.21
C PHE A 223 -10.64 11.85 4.90
N MET A 224 -10.84 12.62 5.98
CA MET A 224 -9.73 13.20 6.74
C MET A 224 -8.89 12.13 7.44
N ASN A 225 -9.52 11.09 7.99
CA ASN A 225 -8.80 9.97 8.59
C ASN A 225 -7.96 9.22 7.53
N ASP A 226 -8.57 8.89 6.38
CA ASP A 226 -7.88 8.19 5.29
C ASP A 226 -6.68 9.01 4.78
N LEU A 227 -6.87 10.33 4.61
CA LEU A 227 -5.79 11.22 4.20
C LEU A 227 -4.69 11.33 5.27
N THR A 228 -5.07 11.45 6.55
CA THR A 228 -4.10 11.49 7.65
C THR A 228 -3.31 10.20 7.73
N ASN A 229 -3.96 9.05 7.58
CA ASN A 229 -3.30 7.75 7.53
C ASN A 229 -2.37 7.63 6.32
N TYR A 230 -2.79 8.15 5.16
CA TYR A 230 -1.96 8.16 3.96
C TYR A 230 -0.72 9.06 4.13
N ILE A 231 -0.88 10.26 4.72
CA ILE A 231 0.22 11.23 4.97
C ILE A 231 1.01 10.84 6.22
N GLY A 232 0.34 10.42 7.29
CA GLY A 232 0.93 10.10 8.59
C GLY A 232 1.87 8.89 8.53
N GLY A 233 1.69 7.99 7.56
CA GLY A 233 2.73 7.08 7.14
C GLY A 233 3.95 7.80 6.51
N ASN A 234 3.94 9.15 6.35
CA ASN A 234 5.02 9.96 5.77
C ASN A 234 5.69 10.91 6.79
N LEU A 235 5.26 10.94 8.06
CA LEU A 235 5.69 11.97 9.03
C LEU A 235 6.36 11.42 10.31
N SER A 236 6.75 10.15 10.34
CA SER A 236 7.52 9.58 11.49
C SER A 236 8.79 8.91 11.03
#